data_fd4a3dab0f6cd598f4cc7784e56ee5fd
#
_entry.id   fd4a3dab0f6cd598f4cc7784e56ee5fd
#
_cell.length_a   1.000
_cell.length_b   1.000
_cell.length_c   1.000
_cell.angle_alpha   90.00
_cell.angle_beta   90.00
_cell.angle_gamma   90.00
#
_symmetry.space_group_name_H-M   'P 1'
#
loop_
_entity.id
_entity.type
_entity.pdbx_description
1 polymer ?
#
loop_
_entity_poly.entity_id
_entity_poly.type
_entity_poly.pdbx_seq_one_letter_code
_entity_poly.pdbx_strand_id
1 'polypeptide(L)'
;RNNSDDDVYDISWEVDAAVEALDVFASRWTIEILATLYIAGERRFNELRRLLVGISSRTLSDKLTTLRLSGFVDRIVIDGPPVKVTYKLTGHGRRSGRLLSPLVAYMKLNNESVKKE
;
A
#
# COMPACT_ATOMS: atom_id res chain seq x y z
N ARG A 1 26.37 28.91 6.34
CA ARG A 1 25.49 28.87 5.19
C ARG A 1 24.05 28.89 5.66
N ASN A 2 23.38 29.81 5.31
CA ASN A 2 21.94 29.80 5.44
C ASN A 2 21.39 30.44 4.21
N ASN A 3 20.69 29.71 3.44
CA ASN A 3 20.30 30.13 2.13
C ASN A 3 18.84 29.79 1.92
N SER A 4 18.03 30.80 1.81
CA SER A 4 16.60 30.64 1.57
C SER A 4 16.31 29.87 0.29
N ASP A 5 17.16 30.06 -0.73
CA ASP A 5 16.99 29.35 -2.00
C ASP A 5 17.19 27.84 -1.81
N ASP A 6 18.16 27.44 -1.02
CA ASP A 6 18.39 26.03 -0.72
C ASP A 6 17.21 25.44 0.05
N ASP A 7 16.69 26.17 1.03
CA ASP A 7 15.53 25.73 1.80
C ASP A 7 14.31 25.57 0.90
N VAL A 8 14.08 26.51 0.01
CA VAL A 8 12.95 26.45 -0.94
C VAL A 8 13.14 25.27 -1.88
N TYR A 9 14.37 25.04 -2.36
CA TYR A 9 14.65 23.93 -3.23
C TYR A 9 14.38 22.58 -2.54
N ASP A 10 14.80 22.43 -1.31
CA ASP A 10 14.59 21.21 -0.54
C ASP A 10 13.11 20.94 -0.31
N ILE A 11 12.35 21.97 0.03
CA ILE A 11 10.91 21.85 0.22
C ILE A 11 10.23 21.45 -1.09
N SER A 12 10.63 22.03 -2.19
CA SER A 12 10.09 21.71 -3.50
C SER A 12 10.33 20.23 -3.84
N TRP A 13 11.53 19.73 -3.57
CA TRP A 13 11.86 18.34 -3.81
C TRP A 13 10.99 17.41 -2.96
N GLU A 14 10.78 17.73 -1.70
CA GLU A 14 9.93 16.94 -0.81
C GLU A 14 8.47 16.91 -1.29
N VAL A 15 7.97 18.04 -1.76
CA VAL A 15 6.61 18.13 -2.29
C VAL A 15 6.48 17.29 -3.56
N ASP A 16 7.45 17.34 -4.45
CA ASP A 16 7.44 16.55 -5.68
C ASP A 16 7.46 15.05 -5.36
N ALA A 17 8.27 14.63 -4.41
CA ALA A 17 8.33 13.24 -3.97
C ALA A 17 7.00 12.80 -3.37
N ALA A 18 6.35 13.67 -2.60
CA ALA A 18 5.05 13.38 -2.02
C ALA A 18 3.97 13.24 -3.10
N VAL A 19 4.01 14.08 -4.12
CA VAL A 19 3.07 14.00 -5.25
C VAL A 19 3.23 12.67 -5.99
N GLU A 20 4.46 12.25 -6.25
CA GLU A 20 4.72 10.95 -6.89
C GLU A 20 4.17 9.80 -6.05
N ALA A 21 4.39 9.84 -4.73
CA ALA A 21 3.86 8.83 -3.84
C ALA A 21 2.34 8.81 -3.87
N LEU A 22 1.70 9.97 -3.91
CA LEU A 22 0.25 10.06 -3.99
C LEU A 22 -0.32 9.44 -5.25
N ASP A 23 0.39 9.50 -6.37
CA ASP A 23 -0.05 8.84 -7.60
C ASP A 23 -0.21 7.34 -7.39
N VAL A 24 0.68 6.73 -6.62
CA VAL A 24 0.59 5.30 -6.31
C VAL A 24 -0.56 5.03 -5.33
N PHE A 25 -0.70 5.87 -4.30
CA PHE A 25 -1.64 5.64 -3.20
C PHE A 25 -3.03 6.24 -3.43
N ALA A 26 -3.21 7.06 -4.45
CA ALA A 26 -4.46 7.78 -4.67
C ALA A 26 -5.62 6.89 -5.07
N SER A 27 -5.36 5.74 -5.69
CA SER A 27 -6.43 4.86 -6.10
C SER A 27 -6.96 4.07 -4.91
N ARG A 28 -8.26 3.84 -4.92
CA ARG A 28 -8.89 3.02 -3.90
C ARG A 28 -8.22 1.65 -3.83
N TRP A 29 -8.13 1.10 -2.68
CA TRP A 29 -7.60 -0.22 -2.38
C TRP A 29 -6.08 -0.30 -2.24
N THR A 30 -5.31 0.62 -2.81
CA THR A 30 -3.85 0.52 -2.74
C THR A 30 -3.33 0.54 -1.31
N ILE A 31 -3.77 1.53 -0.52
CA ILE A 31 -3.37 1.64 0.89
C ILE A 31 -3.89 0.45 1.68
N GLU A 32 -5.13 0.03 1.42
CA GLU A 32 -5.74 -1.09 2.12
C GLU A 32 -5.00 -2.41 1.84
N ILE A 33 -4.56 -2.62 0.61
CA ILE A 33 -3.77 -3.81 0.26
C ILE A 33 -2.44 -3.80 1.01
N LEU A 34 -1.75 -2.66 1.01
CA LEU A 34 -0.46 -2.54 1.71
C LEU A 34 -0.64 -2.76 3.21
N ALA A 35 -1.65 -2.16 3.81
CA ALA A 35 -1.92 -2.34 5.24
C ALA A 35 -2.27 -3.80 5.55
N THR A 36 -3.06 -4.43 4.71
CA THR A 36 -3.45 -5.83 4.90
C THR A 36 -2.24 -6.75 4.84
N LEU A 37 -1.39 -6.59 3.83
CA LEU A 37 -0.17 -7.40 3.72
C LEU A 37 0.80 -7.12 4.86
N TYR A 38 0.84 -5.89 5.36
CA TYR A 38 1.67 -5.56 6.50
C TYR A 38 1.20 -6.29 7.76
N ILE A 39 -0.09 -6.31 8.01
CA ILE A 39 -0.67 -6.91 9.22
C ILE A 39 -0.73 -8.43 9.10
N ALA A 40 -1.23 -8.94 7.99
CA ALA A 40 -1.50 -10.36 7.80
C ALA A 40 -0.28 -11.15 7.30
N GLY A 41 0.71 -10.47 6.73
CA GLY A 41 1.88 -11.11 6.14
C GLY A 41 1.58 -11.67 4.77
N GLU A 42 2.48 -12.52 4.29
CA GLU A 42 2.38 -13.15 2.97
C GLU A 42 1.07 -13.92 2.82
N ARG A 43 0.36 -13.67 1.72
CA ARG A 43 -0.96 -14.28 1.49
C ARG A 43 -1.14 -14.63 0.02
N ARG A 44 -2.03 -15.61 -0.22
CA ARG A 44 -2.48 -15.97 -1.55
C ARG A 44 -3.53 -14.99 -2.03
N PHE A 45 -3.71 -14.96 -3.36
CA PHE A 45 -4.68 -14.06 -4.00
C PHE A 45 -6.08 -14.17 -3.38
N ASN A 46 -6.60 -15.38 -3.25
CA ASN A 46 -7.96 -15.59 -2.72
C ASN A 46 -8.06 -15.22 -1.24
N GLU A 47 -6.99 -15.38 -0.48
CA GLU A 47 -6.98 -14.95 0.91
C GLU A 47 -7.06 -13.43 1.00
N LEU A 48 -6.32 -12.73 0.16
CA LEU A 48 -6.39 -11.27 0.09
C LEU A 48 -7.78 -10.81 -0.30
N ARG A 49 -8.40 -11.49 -1.26
CA ARG A 49 -9.75 -11.15 -1.69
C ARG A 49 -10.76 -11.27 -0.56
N ARG A 50 -10.61 -12.27 0.28
CA ARG A 50 -11.52 -12.45 1.44
C ARG A 50 -11.28 -11.39 2.51
N LEU A 51 -10.02 -11.00 2.72
CA LEU A 51 -9.67 -9.98 3.71
C LEU A 51 -10.08 -8.58 3.28
N LEU A 52 -10.05 -8.31 1.99
CA LEU A 52 -10.41 -7.01 1.42
C LEU A 52 -11.87 -7.07 0.94
N VAL A 53 -12.78 -7.00 1.88
CA VAL A 53 -14.21 -7.16 1.63
C VAL A 53 -14.70 -6.18 0.57
N GLY A 54 -15.31 -6.71 -0.47
CA GLY A 54 -15.87 -5.91 -1.55
C GLY A 54 -14.97 -5.72 -2.76
N ILE A 55 -13.70 -6.16 -2.69
CA ILE A 55 -12.82 -6.02 -3.85
C ILE A 55 -13.12 -7.10 -4.90
N SER A 56 -13.13 -6.72 -6.17
CA SER A 56 -13.26 -7.69 -7.25
C SER A 56 -11.92 -8.32 -7.56
N SER A 57 -11.96 -9.52 -8.17
CA SER A 57 -10.73 -10.20 -8.61
C SER A 57 -9.93 -9.34 -9.58
N ARG A 58 -10.62 -8.69 -10.49
CA ARG A 58 -9.97 -7.83 -11.49
C ARG A 58 -9.26 -6.66 -10.82
N THR A 59 -9.95 -5.98 -9.91
CA THR A 59 -9.37 -4.84 -9.21
C THR A 59 -8.17 -5.27 -8.38
N LEU A 60 -8.29 -6.37 -7.65
CA LEU A 60 -7.16 -6.87 -6.85
C LEU A 60 -5.97 -7.21 -7.74
N SER A 61 -6.19 -7.91 -8.84
CA SER A 61 -5.14 -8.25 -9.78
C SER A 61 -4.45 -7.01 -10.34
N ASP A 62 -5.23 -6.02 -10.75
CA ASP A 62 -4.70 -4.77 -11.30
C ASP A 62 -3.88 -4.01 -10.26
N LYS A 63 -4.38 -3.91 -9.03
CA LYS A 63 -3.67 -3.20 -7.96
C LYS A 63 -2.40 -3.92 -7.55
N LEU A 64 -2.43 -5.24 -7.45
CA LEU A 64 -1.23 -6.02 -7.13
C LEU A 64 -0.17 -5.84 -8.22
N THR A 65 -0.57 -5.81 -9.48
CA THR A 65 0.35 -5.57 -10.59
C THR A 65 0.99 -4.18 -10.46
N THR A 66 0.20 -3.15 -10.20
CA THR A 66 0.70 -1.79 -10.00
C THR A 66 1.69 -1.73 -8.83
N LEU A 67 1.35 -2.36 -7.71
CA LEU A 67 2.21 -2.37 -6.53
C LEU A 67 3.51 -3.13 -6.77
N ARG A 68 3.47 -4.20 -7.57
CA ARG A 68 4.68 -4.93 -7.95
C ARG A 68 5.59 -4.07 -8.82
N LEU A 69 5.03 -3.42 -9.83
CA LEU A 69 5.80 -2.56 -10.73
C LEU A 69 6.40 -1.37 -9.99
N SER A 70 5.72 -0.90 -8.93
CA SER A 70 6.21 0.20 -8.11
C SER A 70 7.16 -0.24 -7.00
N GLY A 71 7.43 -1.54 -6.88
CA GLY A 71 8.41 -2.06 -5.94
C GLY A 71 7.92 -2.27 -4.51
N PHE A 72 6.60 -2.27 -4.28
CA PHE A 72 6.04 -2.46 -2.94
C PHE A 72 5.71 -3.90 -2.62
N VAL A 73 5.44 -4.72 -3.63
CA VAL A 73 4.94 -6.09 -3.46
C VAL A 73 5.73 -7.03 -4.34
N ASP A 74 6.05 -8.20 -3.82
CA ASP A 74 6.62 -9.32 -4.57
C ASP A 74 5.56 -10.38 -4.80
N ARG A 75 5.59 -10.99 -5.97
CA ARG A 75 4.80 -12.16 -6.31
C ARG A 75 5.72 -13.37 -6.25
N ILE A 76 5.43 -14.29 -5.36
CA ILE A 76 6.25 -15.46 -5.12
C ILE A 76 5.55 -16.68 -5.73
N VAL A 77 6.26 -17.38 -6.60
CA VAL A 77 5.76 -18.61 -7.19
C VAL A 77 6.52 -19.77 -6.54
N ILE A 78 5.79 -20.67 -5.94
CA ILE A 78 6.35 -21.86 -5.32
C ILE A 78 5.99 -23.06 -6.18
N ASP A 79 7.01 -23.74 -6.73
CA ASP A 79 6.80 -24.89 -7.58
C ASP A 79 6.18 -26.03 -6.81
N GLY A 80 5.47 -26.85 -7.53
CA GLY A 80 4.88 -28.00 -6.90
C GLY A 80 4.08 -28.79 -7.89
N PRO A 81 3.36 -29.80 -7.50
CA PRO A 81 1.93 -29.92 -7.58
C PRO A 81 1.34 -29.78 -6.17
N PRO A 82 0.40 -28.83 -5.96
CA PRO A 82 0.03 -27.75 -6.88
C PRO A 82 0.99 -26.56 -6.80
N VAL A 83 1.10 -25.80 -7.88
CA VAL A 83 1.84 -24.55 -7.88
C VAL A 83 1.10 -23.55 -6.98
N LYS A 84 1.87 -22.89 -6.11
CA LYS A 84 1.32 -21.87 -5.20
C LYS A 84 1.87 -20.51 -5.58
N VAL A 85 1.01 -19.51 -5.53
CA VAL A 85 1.40 -18.12 -5.76
C VAL A 85 0.99 -17.31 -4.55
N THR A 86 1.95 -16.62 -3.97
CA THR A 86 1.69 -15.75 -2.83
C THR A 86 2.19 -14.34 -3.13
N TYR A 87 1.72 -13.38 -2.35
CA TYR A 87 2.11 -11.99 -2.42
C TYR A 87 2.62 -11.56 -1.06
N LYS A 88 3.72 -10.83 -1.05
CA LYS A 88 4.28 -10.29 0.19
C LYS A 88 4.86 -8.92 -0.07
N LEU A 89 5.03 -8.15 0.98
CA LEU A 89 5.67 -6.84 0.88
C LEU A 89 7.17 -7.01 0.68
N THR A 90 7.73 -6.16 -0.17
CA THR A 90 9.19 -5.94 -0.23
C THR A 90 9.63 -5.19 1.02
N GLY A 91 10.94 -4.97 1.18
CA GLY A 91 11.44 -4.10 2.25
C GLY A 91 10.83 -2.70 2.16
N HIS A 92 10.74 -2.17 0.94
CA HIS A 92 10.12 -0.87 0.70
C HIS A 92 8.63 -0.89 1.05
N GLY A 93 7.92 -1.93 0.63
CA GLY A 93 6.51 -2.11 0.96
C GLY A 93 6.26 -2.25 2.44
N ARG A 94 7.14 -2.94 3.15
CA ARG A 94 7.01 -3.11 4.59
C ARG A 94 7.18 -1.78 5.33
N ARG A 95 8.17 -0.98 4.94
CA ARG A 95 8.36 0.34 5.53
C ARG A 95 7.14 1.23 5.27
N SER A 96 6.62 1.20 4.06
CA SER A 96 5.42 1.96 3.70
C SER A 96 4.20 1.49 4.49
N GLY A 97 4.01 0.18 4.59
CA GLY A 97 2.90 -0.40 5.35
C GLY A 97 2.94 -0.03 6.81
N ARG A 98 4.12 0.00 7.40
CA ARG A 98 4.28 0.40 8.80
C ARG A 98 3.84 1.85 9.04
N LEU A 99 4.11 2.73 8.07
CA LEU A 99 3.70 4.13 8.18
C LEU A 99 2.22 4.31 7.88
N LEU A 100 1.68 3.56 6.91
CA LEU A 100 0.31 3.73 6.44
C LEU A 100 -0.71 3.02 7.33
N SER A 101 -0.34 1.90 7.94
CA SER A 101 -1.26 1.08 8.70
C SER A 101 -1.90 1.84 9.87
N PRO A 102 -1.13 2.57 10.69
CA PRO A 102 -1.73 3.39 11.75
C PRO A 102 -2.64 4.48 11.20
N LEU A 103 -2.29 5.06 10.07
CA LEU A 103 -3.11 6.09 9.44
C LEU A 103 -4.46 5.52 9.00
N VAL A 104 -4.46 4.34 8.39
CA VAL A 104 -5.71 3.68 7.99
C VAL A 104 -6.58 3.40 9.19
N ALA A 105 -6.01 2.89 10.27
CA ALA A 105 -6.75 2.62 11.50
C ALA A 105 -7.34 3.91 12.09
N TYR A 106 -6.55 4.96 12.14
CA TYR A 106 -7.00 6.26 12.63
C TYR A 106 -8.18 6.79 11.82
N MET A 107 -8.07 6.72 10.49
CA MET A 107 -9.12 7.22 9.62
C MET A 107 -10.43 6.44 9.79
N LYS A 108 -10.36 5.14 9.94
CA LYS A 108 -11.54 4.32 10.18
C LYS A 108 -12.23 4.68 11.48
N LEU A 109 -11.49 4.78 12.56
CA LEU A 109 -12.04 5.14 13.86
C LEU A 109 -12.64 6.53 13.85
N ASN A 110 -11.96 7.47 13.20
CA ASN A 110 -12.43 8.84 13.14
C ASN A 110 -13.72 8.95 12.32
N ASN A 111 -13.81 8.21 11.21
CA ASN A 111 -15.03 8.19 10.40
C ASN A 111 -16.22 7.62 11.18
N GLU A 112 -16.01 6.58 11.95
CA GLU A 112 -17.07 5.99 12.78
C GLU A 112 -17.53 6.98 13.82
N SER A 113 -16.62 7.70 14.48
CA SER A 113 -16.97 8.73 15.45
C SER A 113 -17.79 9.83 14.82
N VAL A 114 -17.39 10.30 13.65
CA VAL A 114 -18.13 11.36 12.94
C VAL A 114 -19.52 10.89 12.55
N LYS A 115 -19.67 9.65 12.11
CA LYS A 115 -20.97 9.11 11.74
C LYS A 115 -21.93 9.00 12.92
N LYS A 116 -21.40 8.76 14.12
CA LYS A 116 -22.22 8.65 15.33
C LYS A 116 -22.71 10.02 15.83
N GLU A 117 -22.00 11.05 15.49
CA GLU A 117 -22.40 12.40 15.85
C GLU A 117 -23.49 12.92 14.91
#